data_424bd758b3f741c4dd16d1f3305bfb4a
#
_entry.id   424bd758b3f741c4dd16d1f3305bfb4a
#
_cell.length_a   1.000
_cell.length_b   1.000
_cell.length_c   1.000
_cell.angle_alpha   90.00
_cell.angle_beta   90.00
_cell.angle_gamma   90.00
#
_symmetry.space_group_name_H-M   'P 1'
#
loop_
_entity.id
_entity.type
_entity.pdbx_description
1 polymer ?
#
loop_
_entity_poly.entity_id
_entity_poly.type
_entity_poly.pdbx_seq_one_letter_code
_entity_poly.pdbx_strand_id
1 'polypeptide(L)'
;MKTLKIATRQSPLALWQAEHIRARLNALYPDLTVELVKFVTQGDKILDTPLAKIGGKGLFVKELEAALLDGRADLAVHSMKDVPMHLPEGLTLAVICEREDPLDAFVSNHYLHFDELPLGAKVGTSSLRRKCQILQLRPDIEIVDLRGNVGTRLSKLDDGLYDAIILASAGLKRLGLADRIRHCLAPIMSLPAVGQGALGLECRSDDAELLKLIAPLQHEETSICVRAERAFNAYLEGGCQVPIAGYATLLNDDQLQIEGRVGSVDGQTLLKEQLVGEIANAEQLGEQLAQRLLAQGAGELLKALH
;
A
#
# COMPACT_ATOMS: atom_id res chain seq x y z
N MET A 1 -3.25 -26.79 -15.78
CA MET A 1 -4.41 -26.29 -15.00
C MET A 1 -5.49 -25.81 -15.97
N LYS A 2 -6.73 -26.28 -15.85
CA LYS A 2 -7.84 -25.85 -16.74
C LYS A 2 -8.62 -24.65 -16.16
N THR A 3 -8.72 -24.57 -14.83
CA THR A 3 -9.42 -23.51 -14.11
C THR A 3 -8.52 -22.99 -13.00
N LEU A 4 -8.38 -21.68 -12.92
CA LEU A 4 -7.65 -20.96 -11.87
C LEU A 4 -8.64 -20.14 -11.03
N LYS A 5 -8.59 -20.27 -9.71
CA LYS A 5 -9.44 -19.55 -8.78
C LYS A 5 -8.67 -18.43 -8.10
N ILE A 6 -9.10 -17.18 -8.33
CA ILE A 6 -8.51 -15.99 -7.71
C ILE A 6 -9.35 -15.58 -6.51
N ALA A 7 -8.75 -15.61 -5.32
CA ALA A 7 -9.32 -15.03 -4.11
C ALA A 7 -9.24 -13.51 -4.15
N THR A 8 -10.34 -12.83 -3.86
CA THR A 8 -10.42 -11.38 -3.80
C THR A 8 -11.43 -10.91 -2.77
N ARG A 9 -11.26 -9.68 -2.26
CA ARG A 9 -12.24 -9.01 -1.42
C ARG A 9 -13.41 -8.50 -2.28
N GLN A 10 -14.52 -8.12 -1.62
CA GLN A 10 -15.72 -7.62 -2.31
C GLN A 10 -15.71 -6.12 -2.60
N SER A 11 -14.71 -5.37 -2.12
CA SER A 11 -14.62 -3.94 -2.38
C SER A 11 -14.41 -3.66 -3.88
N PRO A 12 -14.98 -2.56 -4.44
CA PRO A 12 -14.83 -2.26 -5.86
C PRO A 12 -13.38 -2.25 -6.35
N LEU A 13 -12.45 -1.71 -5.53
CA LEU A 13 -11.04 -1.69 -5.89
C LEU A 13 -10.41 -3.08 -5.91
N ALA A 14 -10.72 -3.95 -4.94
CA ALA A 14 -10.21 -5.31 -4.91
C ALA A 14 -10.76 -6.14 -6.09
N LEU A 15 -12.04 -5.96 -6.43
CA LEU A 15 -12.64 -6.60 -7.60
C LEU A 15 -11.96 -6.15 -8.89
N TRP A 16 -11.73 -4.84 -9.05
CA TRP A 16 -11.00 -4.31 -10.20
C TRP A 16 -9.60 -4.95 -10.31
N GLN A 17 -8.88 -5.06 -9.20
CA GLN A 17 -7.54 -5.65 -9.18
C GLN A 17 -7.55 -7.12 -9.62
N ALA A 18 -8.48 -7.91 -9.12
CA ALA A 18 -8.63 -9.31 -9.50
C ALA A 18 -9.06 -9.47 -10.98
N GLU A 19 -9.98 -8.62 -11.46
CA GLU A 19 -10.40 -8.59 -12.86
C GLU A 19 -9.25 -8.20 -13.79
N HIS A 20 -8.43 -7.25 -13.38
CA HIS A 20 -7.23 -6.85 -14.13
C HIS A 20 -6.26 -8.03 -14.30
N ILE A 21 -5.99 -8.78 -13.23
CA ILE A 21 -5.12 -9.96 -13.30
C ILE A 21 -5.77 -11.07 -14.14
N ARG A 22 -7.09 -11.29 -13.99
CA ARG A 22 -7.85 -12.23 -14.85
C ARG A 22 -7.70 -11.88 -16.33
N ALA A 23 -7.86 -10.60 -16.68
CA ALA A 23 -7.75 -10.14 -18.07
C ALA A 23 -6.32 -10.36 -18.63
N ARG A 24 -5.28 -10.08 -17.82
CA ARG A 24 -3.89 -10.32 -18.22
C ARG A 24 -3.58 -11.81 -18.40
N LEU A 25 -4.07 -12.66 -17.51
CA LEU A 25 -3.91 -14.12 -17.63
C LEU A 25 -4.63 -14.67 -18.85
N ASN A 26 -5.87 -14.24 -19.12
CA ASN A 26 -6.62 -14.68 -20.29
C ASN A 26 -5.97 -14.20 -21.61
N ALA A 27 -5.31 -13.05 -21.61
CA ALA A 27 -4.55 -12.58 -22.77
C ALA A 27 -3.30 -13.45 -23.05
N LEU A 28 -2.63 -13.95 -21.99
CA LEU A 28 -1.48 -14.84 -22.11
C LEU A 28 -1.91 -16.30 -22.42
N TYR A 29 -3.04 -16.73 -21.85
CA TYR A 29 -3.50 -18.10 -21.90
C TYR A 29 -5.01 -18.14 -22.25
N PRO A 30 -5.38 -18.04 -23.54
CA PRO A 30 -6.79 -17.96 -23.98
C PRO A 30 -7.67 -19.15 -23.54
N ASP A 31 -7.08 -20.33 -23.37
CA ASP A 31 -7.78 -21.55 -22.94
C ASP A 31 -7.91 -21.70 -21.42
N LEU A 32 -7.35 -20.76 -20.65
CA LEU A 32 -7.43 -20.77 -19.19
C LEU A 32 -8.75 -20.19 -18.73
N THR A 33 -9.52 -20.96 -17.97
CA THR A 33 -10.70 -20.45 -17.26
C THR A 33 -10.25 -19.82 -15.94
N VAL A 34 -10.55 -18.55 -15.71
CA VAL A 34 -10.22 -17.85 -14.46
C VAL A 34 -11.50 -17.44 -13.74
N GLU A 35 -11.68 -17.95 -12.52
CA GLU A 35 -12.83 -17.69 -11.66
C GLU A 35 -12.43 -16.77 -10.48
N LEU A 36 -13.29 -15.83 -10.12
CA LEU A 36 -13.11 -14.99 -8.94
C LEU A 36 -13.90 -15.51 -7.75
N VAL A 37 -13.19 -15.82 -6.65
CA VAL A 37 -13.79 -16.26 -5.39
C VAL A 37 -13.76 -15.09 -4.42
N LYS A 38 -14.94 -14.59 -4.05
CA LYS A 38 -15.11 -13.36 -3.26
C LYS A 38 -15.18 -13.67 -1.77
N PHE A 39 -14.39 -12.96 -0.97
CA PHE A 39 -14.34 -13.06 0.49
C PHE A 39 -14.70 -11.73 1.16
N VAL A 40 -15.27 -11.81 2.36
CA VAL A 40 -15.47 -10.65 3.25
C VAL A 40 -14.46 -10.79 4.38
N THR A 41 -13.55 -9.84 4.49
CA THR A 41 -12.50 -9.87 5.53
C THR A 41 -12.96 -9.19 6.82
N GLN A 42 -12.25 -9.48 7.92
CA GLN A 42 -12.45 -8.79 9.20
C GLN A 42 -12.31 -7.27 9.04
N GLY A 43 -11.33 -6.82 8.26
CA GLY A 43 -11.13 -5.40 7.98
C GLY A 43 -12.28 -4.74 7.21
N ASP A 44 -13.05 -5.51 6.43
CA ASP A 44 -14.24 -5.02 5.73
C ASP A 44 -15.45 -4.86 6.67
N LYS A 45 -15.51 -5.66 7.75
CA LYS A 45 -16.61 -5.64 8.73
C LYS A 45 -16.47 -4.52 9.75
N ILE A 46 -15.24 -4.18 10.14
CA ILE A 46 -14.96 -3.23 11.22
C ILE A 46 -14.78 -1.83 10.63
N LEU A 47 -15.86 -1.04 10.60
CA LEU A 47 -15.85 0.32 10.04
C LEU A 47 -15.73 1.42 11.10
N ASP A 48 -16.14 1.14 12.35
CA ASP A 48 -16.34 2.15 13.40
C ASP A 48 -15.14 2.33 14.34
N THR A 49 -14.13 1.46 14.24
CA THR A 49 -12.96 1.51 15.14
C THR A 49 -11.69 1.83 14.34
N PRO A 50 -10.85 2.79 14.75
CA PRO A 50 -9.57 3.07 14.10
C PRO A 50 -8.71 1.82 14.00
N LEU A 51 -8.05 1.59 12.84
CA LEU A 51 -7.21 0.40 12.61
C LEU A 51 -6.11 0.26 13.68
N ALA A 52 -5.56 1.37 14.15
CA ALA A 52 -4.54 1.40 15.20
C ALA A 52 -5.04 0.80 16.53
N LYS A 53 -6.35 0.84 16.82
CA LYS A 53 -6.94 0.29 18.05
C LYS A 53 -7.37 -1.17 17.93
N ILE A 54 -7.53 -1.70 16.70
CA ILE A 54 -8.04 -3.07 16.48
C ILE A 54 -6.95 -4.10 16.73
N GLY A 55 -5.68 -3.69 16.63
CA GLY A 55 -4.50 -4.55 16.84
C GLY A 55 -4.62 -5.86 16.04
N GLY A 56 -3.93 -6.00 14.95
CA GLY A 56 -3.95 -7.25 14.19
C GLY A 56 -3.28 -7.10 12.83
N LYS A 57 -2.16 -7.76 12.66
CA LYS A 57 -1.51 -7.90 11.35
C LYS A 57 -2.44 -8.72 10.46
N GLY A 58 -2.63 -8.30 9.20
CA GLY A 58 -3.34 -9.09 8.19
C GLY A 58 -4.88 -9.00 8.20
N LEU A 59 -5.49 -7.92 8.74
CA LEU A 59 -6.95 -7.74 8.78
C LEU A 59 -7.67 -7.86 7.42
N PHE A 60 -6.94 -7.68 6.33
CA PHE A 60 -7.47 -7.70 4.97
C PHE A 60 -7.04 -8.90 4.14
N VAL A 61 -6.19 -9.79 4.69
CA VAL A 61 -5.59 -10.90 3.93
C VAL A 61 -5.87 -12.28 4.52
N LYS A 62 -6.11 -12.41 5.83
CA LYS A 62 -6.23 -13.71 6.53
C LYS A 62 -7.23 -14.66 5.91
N GLU A 63 -8.39 -14.18 5.49
CA GLU A 63 -9.43 -15.01 4.88
C GLU A 63 -9.02 -15.49 3.48
N LEU A 64 -8.21 -14.70 2.77
CA LEU A 64 -7.64 -15.08 1.47
C LEU A 64 -6.52 -16.10 1.66
N GLU A 65 -5.60 -15.85 2.61
CA GLU A 65 -4.52 -16.78 2.97
C GLU A 65 -5.08 -18.15 3.40
N ALA A 66 -6.11 -18.16 4.25
CA ALA A 66 -6.79 -19.40 4.63
C ALA A 66 -7.39 -20.13 3.42
N ALA A 67 -7.98 -19.38 2.46
CA ALA A 67 -8.54 -19.98 1.26
C ALA A 67 -7.47 -20.55 0.31
N LEU A 68 -6.27 -19.99 0.29
CA LEU A 68 -5.12 -20.54 -0.44
C LEU A 68 -4.64 -21.85 0.20
N LEU A 69 -4.47 -21.85 1.53
CA LEU A 69 -3.98 -23.01 2.29
C LEU A 69 -4.96 -24.21 2.25
N ASP A 70 -6.26 -23.95 2.30
CA ASP A 70 -7.29 -25.01 2.27
C ASP A 70 -7.76 -25.38 0.85
N GLY A 71 -7.18 -24.78 -0.20
CA GLY A 71 -7.45 -25.12 -1.60
C GLY A 71 -8.76 -24.58 -2.17
N ARG A 72 -9.47 -23.67 -1.47
CA ARG A 72 -10.65 -22.96 -2.01
C ARG A 72 -10.30 -21.97 -3.10
N ALA A 73 -9.08 -21.46 -3.09
CA ALA A 73 -8.51 -20.61 -4.12
C ALA A 73 -7.05 -21.02 -4.43
N ASP A 74 -6.54 -20.61 -5.57
CA ASP A 74 -5.19 -20.90 -6.02
C ASP A 74 -4.28 -19.68 -5.92
N LEU A 75 -4.83 -18.50 -6.19
CA LEU A 75 -4.14 -17.23 -6.26
C LEU A 75 -4.90 -16.17 -5.46
N ALA A 76 -4.20 -15.30 -4.74
CA ALA A 76 -4.77 -14.08 -4.16
C ALA A 76 -4.12 -12.84 -4.76
N VAL A 77 -4.94 -11.79 -4.96
CA VAL A 77 -4.50 -10.51 -5.52
C VAL A 77 -4.61 -9.44 -4.46
N HIS A 78 -3.50 -8.76 -4.18
CA HIS A 78 -3.39 -7.76 -3.14
C HIS A 78 -2.84 -6.42 -3.64
N SER A 79 -3.26 -5.33 -3.01
CA SER A 79 -2.44 -4.11 -3.01
C SER A 79 -1.20 -4.37 -2.17
N MET A 80 0.00 -4.17 -2.71
CA MET A 80 1.27 -4.50 -2.02
C MET A 80 1.42 -3.84 -0.65
N LYS A 81 0.92 -2.62 -0.48
CA LYS A 81 0.97 -1.92 0.82
C LYS A 81 0.16 -2.58 1.93
N ASP A 82 -0.77 -3.48 1.58
CA ASP A 82 -1.64 -4.18 2.54
C ASP A 82 -1.12 -5.59 2.84
N VAL A 83 -0.10 -6.08 2.10
CA VAL A 83 0.53 -7.39 2.30
C VAL A 83 1.42 -7.37 3.53
N PRO A 84 1.22 -8.28 4.51
CA PRO A 84 2.08 -8.39 5.68
C PRO A 84 3.55 -8.60 5.30
N MET A 85 4.47 -8.22 6.18
CA MET A 85 5.90 -8.43 5.94
C MET A 85 6.25 -9.93 6.01
N HIS A 86 5.55 -10.69 6.86
CA HIS A 86 5.69 -12.14 6.98
C HIS A 86 4.40 -12.81 6.57
N LEU A 87 4.50 -13.76 5.66
CA LEU A 87 3.39 -14.59 5.20
C LEU A 87 3.31 -15.87 6.05
N PRO A 88 2.14 -16.51 6.12
CA PRO A 88 2.00 -17.84 6.70
C PRO A 88 2.90 -18.87 6.02
N GLU A 89 3.33 -19.88 6.78
CA GLU A 89 4.06 -21.02 6.22
C GLU A 89 3.24 -21.70 5.12
N GLY A 90 3.90 -22.06 4.03
CA GLY A 90 3.26 -22.66 2.84
C GLY A 90 2.77 -21.65 1.81
N LEU A 91 2.81 -20.33 2.09
CA LEU A 91 2.46 -19.27 1.14
C LEU A 91 3.69 -18.45 0.71
N THR A 92 3.60 -17.89 -0.47
CA THR A 92 4.63 -17.00 -1.02
C THR A 92 4.03 -15.86 -1.81
N LEU A 93 4.66 -14.69 -1.75
CA LEU A 93 4.43 -13.58 -2.67
C LEU A 93 5.23 -13.86 -3.94
N ALA A 94 4.58 -14.48 -4.91
CA ALA A 94 5.24 -15.02 -6.10
C ALA A 94 5.53 -13.99 -7.18
N VAL A 95 4.69 -12.95 -7.29
CA VAL A 95 4.79 -11.93 -8.35
C VAL A 95 4.48 -10.55 -7.77
N ILE A 96 5.28 -9.57 -8.18
CA ILE A 96 5.01 -8.15 -8.01
C ILE A 96 4.81 -7.55 -9.39
N CYS A 97 3.58 -7.11 -9.68
CA CYS A 97 3.21 -6.54 -10.97
C CYS A 97 3.69 -5.10 -11.12
N GLU A 98 3.65 -4.60 -12.36
CA GLU A 98 3.97 -3.21 -12.69
C GLU A 98 3.24 -2.23 -11.78
N ARG A 99 3.98 -1.24 -11.30
CA ARG A 99 3.51 -0.24 -10.34
C ARG A 99 2.73 0.85 -11.05
N GLU A 100 1.50 1.08 -10.65
CA GLU A 100 0.74 2.28 -10.98
C GLU A 100 1.26 3.44 -10.10
N ASP A 101 0.85 4.68 -10.38
CA ASP A 101 1.24 5.89 -9.67
C ASP A 101 1.30 5.69 -8.13
N PRO A 102 2.49 5.75 -7.50
CA PRO A 102 2.67 5.49 -6.08
C PRO A 102 2.25 6.67 -5.20
N LEU A 103 1.97 7.84 -5.77
CA LEU A 103 1.78 9.07 -5.02
C LEU A 103 0.46 9.10 -4.25
N ASP A 104 0.41 9.95 -3.25
CA ASP A 104 -0.83 10.31 -2.58
C ASP A 104 -1.54 11.42 -3.37
N ALA A 105 -2.84 11.25 -3.59
CA ALA A 105 -3.70 12.20 -4.28
C ALA A 105 -4.36 13.15 -3.27
N PHE A 106 -4.24 14.44 -3.52
CA PHE A 106 -5.05 15.47 -2.89
C PHE A 106 -6.39 15.56 -3.61
N VAL A 107 -7.47 15.39 -2.87
CA VAL A 107 -8.84 15.42 -3.38
C VAL A 107 -9.64 16.45 -2.57
N SER A 108 -10.18 17.44 -3.24
CA SER A 108 -11.03 18.46 -2.65
C SER A 108 -12.10 18.94 -3.65
N ASN A 109 -13.26 19.34 -3.15
CA ASN A 109 -14.29 19.94 -3.98
C ASN A 109 -14.06 21.43 -4.24
N HIS A 110 -13.33 22.10 -3.34
CA HIS A 110 -13.20 23.57 -3.33
C HIS A 110 -11.79 24.07 -3.62
N TYR A 111 -10.75 23.31 -3.28
CA TYR A 111 -9.36 23.73 -3.38
C TYR A 111 -8.62 22.93 -4.47
N LEU A 112 -7.81 23.61 -5.27
CA LEU A 112 -7.03 22.98 -6.33
C LEU A 112 -5.68 22.48 -5.80
N HIS A 113 -5.10 23.19 -4.84
CA HIS A 113 -3.80 22.86 -4.27
C HIS A 113 -3.86 22.74 -2.74
N PHE A 114 -2.99 21.90 -2.20
CA PHE A 114 -2.89 21.67 -0.76
C PHE A 114 -2.58 22.96 0.01
N ASP A 115 -1.77 23.83 -0.57
CA ASP A 115 -1.37 25.11 0.04
C ASP A 115 -2.50 26.16 0.10
N GLU A 116 -3.57 25.96 -0.68
CA GLU A 116 -4.77 26.81 -0.66
C GLU A 116 -5.72 26.52 0.52
N LEU A 117 -5.46 25.43 1.24
CA LEU A 117 -6.30 25.08 2.40
C LEU A 117 -6.21 26.19 3.47
N PRO A 118 -7.37 26.66 4.02
CA PRO A 118 -7.39 27.66 5.07
C PRO A 118 -6.76 27.12 6.37
N LEU A 119 -6.44 28.04 7.29
CA LEU A 119 -6.01 27.67 8.64
C LEU A 119 -7.09 26.84 9.35
N GLY A 120 -6.70 25.73 9.97
CA GLY A 120 -7.62 24.84 10.65
C GLY A 120 -8.47 23.97 9.72
N ALA A 121 -8.12 23.88 8.42
CA ALA A 121 -8.84 23.03 7.46
C ALA A 121 -8.89 21.59 7.91
N LYS A 122 -10.04 20.92 7.69
CA LYS A 122 -10.25 19.51 8.01
C LYS A 122 -9.79 18.61 6.88
N VAL A 123 -8.72 17.85 7.11
CA VAL A 123 -8.17 16.90 6.13
C VAL A 123 -8.42 15.46 6.58
N GLY A 124 -9.17 14.72 5.75
CA GLY A 124 -9.57 13.34 6.04
C GLY A 124 -8.48 12.33 5.70
N THR A 125 -7.96 11.65 6.71
CA THR A 125 -7.10 10.45 6.58
C THR A 125 -7.01 9.68 7.90
N SER A 126 -7.05 8.35 7.84
CA SER A 126 -6.73 7.47 9.00
C SER A 126 -5.32 6.88 8.91
N SER A 127 -4.52 7.29 7.93
CA SER A 127 -3.14 6.82 7.79
C SER A 127 -2.20 7.66 8.67
N LEU A 128 -1.57 7.02 9.66
CA LEU A 128 -0.58 7.69 10.52
C LEU A 128 0.61 8.21 9.70
N ARG A 129 1.01 7.48 8.65
CA ARG A 129 2.03 7.90 7.71
C ARG A 129 1.70 9.25 7.03
N ARG A 130 0.46 9.41 6.57
CA ARG A 130 0.01 10.67 5.96
C ARG A 130 -0.13 11.76 7.00
N LYS A 131 -0.75 11.43 8.13
CA LYS A 131 -0.98 12.34 9.23
C LYS A 131 0.31 13.02 9.68
N CYS A 132 1.35 12.24 10.01
CA CYS A 132 2.61 12.80 10.51
C CYS A 132 3.29 13.71 9.48
N GLN A 133 3.28 13.37 8.20
CA GLN A 133 3.90 14.16 7.14
C GLN A 133 3.12 15.45 6.85
N ILE A 134 1.78 15.38 6.85
CA ILE A 134 0.93 16.57 6.66
C ILE A 134 1.09 17.55 7.82
N LEU A 135 1.04 17.06 9.06
CA LEU A 135 1.19 17.91 10.25
C LEU A 135 2.58 18.52 10.37
N GLN A 136 3.62 17.85 9.87
CA GLN A 136 4.97 18.42 9.77
C GLN A 136 5.02 19.64 8.84
N LEU A 137 4.24 19.63 7.76
CA LEU A 137 4.18 20.73 6.78
C LEU A 137 3.20 21.82 7.21
N ARG A 138 2.06 21.44 7.75
CA ARG A 138 0.94 22.30 8.12
C ARG A 138 0.39 21.87 9.48
N PRO A 139 1.04 22.29 10.58
CA PRO A 139 0.64 21.96 11.94
C PRO A 139 -0.71 22.56 12.34
N ASP A 140 -1.20 23.51 11.57
CA ASP A 140 -2.51 24.15 11.75
C ASP A 140 -3.69 23.29 11.25
N ILE A 141 -3.45 22.27 10.41
CA ILE A 141 -4.50 21.43 9.83
C ILE A 141 -5.09 20.49 10.88
N GLU A 142 -6.42 20.38 10.90
CA GLU A 142 -7.15 19.39 11.68
C GLU A 142 -7.21 18.06 10.89
N ILE A 143 -6.46 17.03 11.33
CA ILE A 143 -6.55 15.69 10.75
C ILE A 143 -7.74 14.94 11.36
N VAL A 144 -8.68 14.56 10.52
CA VAL A 144 -9.91 13.84 10.91
C VAL A 144 -9.90 12.44 10.30
N ASP A 145 -10.30 11.45 11.09
CA ASP A 145 -10.37 10.06 10.65
C ASP A 145 -11.30 9.87 9.44
N LEU A 146 -10.80 9.17 8.41
CA LEU A 146 -11.55 8.86 7.19
C LEU A 146 -11.51 7.36 6.90
N ARG A 147 -12.64 6.68 7.06
CA ARG A 147 -12.81 5.23 6.89
C ARG A 147 -13.83 4.90 5.80
N GLY A 148 -13.72 3.68 5.27
CA GLY A 148 -14.55 3.14 4.21
C GLY A 148 -13.75 2.81 2.95
N ASN A 149 -14.40 2.29 1.92
CA ASN A 149 -13.80 2.13 0.59
C ASN A 149 -13.67 3.50 -0.11
N VAL A 150 -13.05 3.54 -1.29
CA VAL A 150 -12.79 4.79 -2.02
C VAL A 150 -14.08 5.58 -2.27
N GLY A 151 -15.14 4.92 -2.72
CA GLY A 151 -16.44 5.57 -2.97
C GLY A 151 -17.05 6.18 -1.71
N THR A 152 -17.06 5.43 -0.59
CA THR A 152 -17.54 5.93 0.70
C THR A 152 -16.76 7.17 1.17
N ARG A 153 -15.42 7.17 0.99
CA ARG A 153 -14.59 8.32 1.38
C ARG A 153 -14.87 9.55 0.53
N LEU A 154 -15.10 9.36 -0.77
CA LEU A 154 -15.47 10.45 -1.67
C LEU A 154 -16.87 11.00 -1.32
N SER A 155 -17.86 10.15 -1.03
CA SER A 155 -19.18 10.60 -0.58
C SER A 155 -19.09 11.45 0.68
N LYS A 156 -18.28 11.06 1.66
CA LYS A 156 -18.07 11.85 2.88
C LYS A 156 -17.44 13.22 2.60
N LEU A 157 -16.56 13.33 1.61
CA LEU A 157 -16.06 14.63 1.14
C LEU A 157 -17.17 15.44 0.46
N ASP A 158 -17.98 14.80 -0.38
CA ASP A 158 -19.08 15.44 -1.11
C ASP A 158 -20.19 15.92 -0.15
N ASP A 159 -20.37 15.24 0.97
CA ASP A 159 -21.25 15.62 2.08
C ASP A 159 -20.70 16.80 2.92
N GLY A 160 -19.50 17.31 2.58
CA GLY A 160 -18.89 18.47 3.26
C GLY A 160 -18.31 18.18 4.64
N LEU A 161 -18.04 16.90 4.97
CA LEU A 161 -17.44 16.54 6.27
C LEU A 161 -15.96 16.91 6.35
N TYR A 162 -15.30 17.17 5.22
CA TYR A 162 -13.88 17.50 5.08
C TYR A 162 -13.69 18.60 4.03
N ASP A 163 -12.68 19.43 4.20
CA ASP A 163 -12.23 20.39 3.19
C ASP A 163 -11.42 19.67 2.09
N ALA A 164 -10.69 18.62 2.48
CA ALA A 164 -9.94 17.75 1.58
C ALA A 164 -9.78 16.34 2.17
N ILE A 165 -9.47 15.37 1.32
CA ILE A 165 -9.08 14.03 1.74
C ILE A 165 -7.82 13.58 0.98
N ILE A 166 -7.03 12.71 1.61
CA ILE A 166 -5.83 12.15 0.98
C ILE A 166 -6.03 10.68 0.69
N LEU A 167 -5.95 10.31 -0.59
CA LEU A 167 -6.11 8.94 -1.08
C LEU A 167 -4.85 8.49 -1.85
N ALA A 168 -4.72 7.19 -2.16
CA ALA A 168 -3.71 6.73 -3.08
C ALA A 168 -4.16 6.98 -4.54
N SER A 169 -3.34 7.63 -5.35
CA SER A 169 -3.62 7.93 -6.76
C SER A 169 -3.99 6.69 -7.55
N ALA A 170 -3.23 5.61 -7.38
CA ALA A 170 -3.50 4.33 -8.05
C ALA A 170 -4.92 3.80 -7.80
N GLY A 171 -5.46 3.98 -6.58
CA GLY A 171 -6.83 3.56 -6.25
C GLY A 171 -7.90 4.34 -7.02
N LEU A 172 -7.72 5.65 -7.14
CA LEU A 172 -8.63 6.52 -7.89
C LEU A 172 -8.55 6.22 -9.39
N LYS A 173 -7.34 6.12 -9.95
CA LYS A 173 -7.13 5.82 -11.38
C LYS A 173 -7.75 4.49 -11.77
N ARG A 174 -7.52 3.43 -10.99
CA ARG A 174 -8.08 2.09 -11.23
C ARG A 174 -9.61 2.06 -11.22
N LEU A 175 -10.24 2.91 -10.43
CA LEU A 175 -11.70 3.02 -10.38
C LEU A 175 -12.28 4.01 -11.40
N GLY A 176 -11.47 4.57 -12.31
CA GLY A 176 -11.92 5.56 -13.29
C GLY A 176 -12.29 6.92 -12.65
N LEU A 177 -11.72 7.22 -11.49
CA LEU A 177 -11.99 8.43 -10.71
C LEU A 177 -10.81 9.41 -10.72
N ALA A 178 -9.99 9.36 -11.78
CA ALA A 178 -8.82 10.23 -11.93
C ALA A 178 -9.19 11.73 -11.90
N ASP A 179 -10.37 12.09 -12.41
CA ASP A 179 -10.86 13.48 -12.43
C ASP A 179 -11.09 14.07 -11.03
N ARG A 180 -11.18 13.22 -9.99
CA ARG A 180 -11.28 13.66 -8.60
C ARG A 180 -9.91 14.08 -8.01
N ILE A 181 -8.81 13.73 -8.66
CA ILE A 181 -7.45 14.11 -8.25
C ILE A 181 -7.22 15.56 -8.63
N ARG A 182 -7.06 16.44 -7.65
CA ARG A 182 -6.69 17.84 -7.92
C ARG A 182 -5.21 17.92 -8.30
N HIS A 183 -4.36 17.30 -7.49
CA HIS A 183 -2.95 17.05 -7.80
C HIS A 183 -2.41 15.88 -6.96
N CYS A 184 -1.29 15.33 -7.36
CA CYS A 184 -0.56 14.35 -6.57
C CYS A 184 0.44 15.06 -5.67
N LEU A 185 0.49 14.67 -4.40
CA LEU A 185 1.48 15.20 -3.45
C LEU A 185 2.86 14.66 -3.83
N ALA A 186 3.79 15.57 -4.12
CA ALA A 186 5.17 15.19 -4.42
C ALA A 186 5.80 14.42 -3.23
N PRO A 187 6.76 13.50 -3.47
CA PRO A 187 7.41 12.72 -2.41
C PRO A 187 8.02 13.58 -1.29
N ILE A 188 8.50 14.77 -1.62
CA ILE A 188 9.01 15.72 -0.62
C ILE A 188 7.93 16.10 0.40
N MET A 189 6.67 16.20 0.00
CA MET A 189 5.53 16.52 0.85
C MET A 189 4.97 15.27 1.55
N SER A 190 4.71 14.20 0.80
CA SER A 190 4.14 12.94 1.30
C SER A 190 4.82 11.75 0.62
N LEU A 191 5.83 11.19 1.30
CA LEU A 191 6.48 9.98 0.82
C LEU A 191 5.48 8.82 0.85
N PRO A 192 5.37 8.02 -0.24
CA PRO A 192 4.43 6.91 -0.35
C PRO A 192 4.55 5.86 0.75
N ALA A 193 3.51 5.04 0.89
CA ALA A 193 3.62 3.82 1.66
C ALA A 193 4.44 2.77 0.89
N VAL A 194 5.13 1.91 1.62
CA VAL A 194 5.83 0.74 1.08
C VAL A 194 4.90 -0.05 0.15
N GLY A 195 5.31 -0.27 -1.09
CA GLY A 195 4.55 -0.99 -2.11
C GLY A 195 3.31 -0.26 -2.64
N GLN A 196 3.07 1.01 -2.29
CA GLN A 196 1.90 1.73 -2.80
C GLN A 196 1.92 1.80 -4.33
N GLY A 197 0.80 1.50 -4.97
CA GLY A 197 0.64 1.45 -6.43
C GLY A 197 0.88 0.08 -7.05
N ALA A 198 1.68 -0.81 -6.44
CA ALA A 198 1.92 -2.15 -6.95
C ALA A 198 0.85 -3.15 -6.52
N LEU A 199 0.64 -4.19 -7.36
CA LEU A 199 -0.14 -5.38 -7.02
C LEU A 199 0.81 -6.53 -6.71
N GLY A 200 0.44 -7.35 -5.71
CA GLY A 200 1.13 -8.58 -5.36
C GLY A 200 0.24 -9.79 -5.60
N LEU A 201 0.84 -10.85 -6.11
CA LEU A 201 0.19 -12.14 -6.31
C LEU A 201 0.75 -13.15 -5.32
N GLU A 202 -0.11 -13.66 -4.45
CA GLU A 202 0.21 -14.62 -3.41
C GLU A 202 -0.41 -15.99 -3.76
N CYS A 203 0.37 -17.04 -3.58
CA CYS A 203 -0.08 -18.42 -3.81
C CYS A 203 0.65 -19.40 -2.88
N ARG A 204 0.30 -20.70 -2.96
CA ARG A 204 1.06 -21.75 -2.29
C ARG A 204 2.48 -21.82 -2.85
N SER A 205 3.46 -21.97 -1.97
CA SER A 205 4.90 -22.01 -2.33
C SER A 205 5.31 -23.28 -3.07
N ASP A 206 4.56 -24.36 -2.93
CA ASP A 206 4.79 -25.66 -3.56
C ASP A 206 4.05 -25.86 -4.90
N ASP A 207 3.21 -24.91 -5.34
CA ASP A 207 2.47 -25.00 -6.60
C ASP A 207 3.35 -24.56 -7.80
N ALA A 208 4.24 -25.46 -8.21
CA ALA A 208 5.18 -25.17 -9.29
C ALA A 208 4.52 -24.88 -10.66
N GLU A 209 3.32 -25.45 -10.93
CA GLU A 209 2.58 -25.15 -12.16
C GLU A 209 2.06 -23.72 -12.14
N LEU A 210 1.45 -23.30 -11.03
CA LEU A 210 0.93 -21.95 -10.87
C LEU A 210 2.06 -20.90 -10.88
N LEU A 211 3.16 -21.16 -10.18
CA LEU A 211 4.32 -20.27 -10.16
C LEU A 211 4.84 -19.99 -11.58
N LYS A 212 4.93 -21.01 -12.44
CA LYS A 212 5.31 -20.85 -13.86
C LYS A 212 4.27 -20.09 -14.66
N LEU A 213 2.97 -20.34 -14.40
CA LEU A 213 1.87 -19.71 -15.11
C LEU A 213 1.82 -18.20 -14.87
N ILE A 214 2.06 -17.76 -13.62
CA ILE A 214 1.95 -16.34 -13.24
C ILE A 214 3.27 -15.56 -13.40
N ALA A 215 4.41 -16.23 -13.55
CA ALA A 215 5.73 -15.61 -13.70
C ALA A 215 5.79 -14.49 -14.78
N PRO A 216 5.10 -14.62 -15.97
CA PRO A 216 5.10 -13.55 -16.96
C PRO A 216 4.41 -12.24 -16.52
N LEU A 217 3.73 -12.23 -15.39
CA LEU A 217 3.12 -11.02 -14.81
C LEU A 217 4.10 -10.21 -13.95
N GLN A 218 5.28 -10.77 -13.65
CA GLN A 218 6.34 -10.11 -12.90
C GLN A 218 6.82 -8.86 -13.63
N HIS A 219 7.02 -7.77 -12.88
CA HIS A 219 7.68 -6.57 -13.37
C HIS A 219 8.95 -6.35 -12.55
N GLU A 220 10.10 -6.58 -13.17
CA GLU A 220 11.36 -6.68 -12.45
C GLU A 220 11.75 -5.37 -11.76
N GLU A 221 11.64 -4.23 -12.45
CA GLU A 221 11.96 -2.92 -11.88
C GLU A 221 11.10 -2.60 -10.64
N THR A 222 9.79 -2.86 -10.73
CA THR A 222 8.90 -2.69 -9.58
C THR A 222 9.25 -3.66 -8.46
N SER A 223 9.59 -4.90 -8.79
CA SER A 223 9.95 -5.92 -7.81
C SER A 223 11.20 -5.53 -7.03
N ILE A 224 12.24 -5.06 -7.69
CA ILE A 224 13.49 -4.57 -7.06
C ILE A 224 13.16 -3.45 -6.07
N CYS A 225 12.43 -2.42 -6.51
CA CYS A 225 12.05 -1.30 -5.65
C CYS A 225 11.23 -1.76 -4.44
N VAL A 226 10.19 -2.56 -4.68
CA VAL A 226 9.29 -3.01 -3.60
C VAL A 226 9.99 -3.95 -2.63
N ARG A 227 10.94 -4.78 -3.06
CA ARG A 227 11.74 -5.64 -2.16
C ARG A 227 12.58 -4.78 -1.21
N ALA A 228 13.26 -3.73 -1.73
CA ALA A 228 14.00 -2.78 -0.89
C ALA A 228 13.09 -2.09 0.15
N GLU A 229 11.92 -1.59 -0.31
CA GLU A 229 10.94 -0.96 0.55
C GLU A 229 10.39 -1.92 1.63
N ARG A 230 10.13 -3.18 1.28
CA ARG A 230 9.65 -4.20 2.21
C ARG A 230 10.71 -4.60 3.23
N ALA A 231 11.97 -4.75 2.82
CA ALA A 231 13.09 -5.04 3.72
C ALA A 231 13.27 -3.92 4.76
N PHE A 232 13.20 -2.65 4.31
CA PHE A 232 13.18 -1.47 5.18
C PHE A 232 12.05 -1.55 6.22
N ASN A 233 10.82 -1.80 5.77
CA ASN A 233 9.65 -1.82 6.63
C ASN A 233 9.64 -3.04 7.58
N ALA A 234 10.11 -4.20 7.12
CA ALA A 234 10.23 -5.41 7.92
C ALA A 234 11.23 -5.23 9.07
N TYR A 235 12.38 -4.60 8.80
CA TYR A 235 13.40 -4.34 9.81
C TYR A 235 12.91 -3.40 10.93
N LEU A 236 12.01 -2.47 10.60
CA LEU A 236 11.36 -1.59 11.57
C LEU A 236 10.13 -2.22 12.25
N GLU A 237 9.83 -3.50 11.98
CA GLU A 237 8.59 -4.18 12.42
C GLU A 237 7.32 -3.42 12.01
N GLY A 238 7.40 -2.69 10.89
CA GLY A 238 6.36 -1.81 10.39
C GLY A 238 5.12 -2.53 9.89
N GLY A 239 4.05 -1.78 9.75
CA GLY A 239 2.75 -2.24 9.25
C GLY A 239 1.85 -1.07 8.84
N CYS A 240 0.58 -1.35 8.53
CA CYS A 240 -0.37 -0.31 8.10
C CYS A 240 -0.73 0.72 9.20
N GLN A 241 -0.31 0.47 10.45
CA GLN A 241 -0.73 1.23 11.64
C GLN A 241 0.40 2.08 12.25
N VAL A 242 1.49 2.22 11.55
CA VAL A 242 2.67 2.97 12.01
C VAL A 242 2.98 4.14 11.07
N PRO A 243 3.56 5.23 11.55
CA PRO A 243 3.91 6.41 10.75
C PRO A 243 5.23 6.19 9.98
N ILE A 244 5.29 5.12 9.21
CA ILE A 244 6.43 4.77 8.36
C ILE A 244 6.08 5.02 6.90
N ALA A 245 6.96 5.68 6.18
CA ALA A 245 6.94 5.82 4.73
C ALA A 245 8.24 5.25 4.15
N GLY A 246 8.16 4.61 2.99
CA GLY A 246 9.31 4.07 2.29
C GLY A 246 9.06 3.99 0.80
N TYR A 247 9.96 4.57 0.02
CA TYR A 247 9.82 4.61 -1.42
C TYR A 247 11.18 4.49 -2.11
N ALA A 248 11.26 3.55 -3.03
CA ALA A 248 12.44 3.29 -3.84
C ALA A 248 12.17 3.58 -5.32
N THR A 249 13.20 4.07 -6.01
CA THR A 249 13.21 4.33 -7.44
C THR A 249 14.53 3.87 -8.05
N LEU A 250 14.49 3.33 -9.25
CA LEU A 250 15.70 3.07 -10.02
C LEU A 250 16.26 4.40 -10.54
N LEU A 251 17.55 4.60 -10.38
CA LEU A 251 18.27 5.74 -10.95
C LEU A 251 18.82 5.42 -12.36
N ASN A 252 19.21 4.16 -12.54
CA ASN A 252 19.69 3.58 -13.80
C ASN A 252 19.62 2.05 -13.69
N ASP A 253 20.19 1.32 -14.64
CA ASP A 253 20.16 -0.14 -14.73
C ASP A 253 20.90 -0.85 -13.57
N ASP A 254 21.79 -0.16 -12.85
CA ASP A 254 22.62 -0.75 -11.78
C ASP A 254 22.32 -0.19 -10.39
N GLN A 255 21.61 0.94 -10.30
CA GLN A 255 21.45 1.66 -9.04
C GLN A 255 20.00 1.97 -8.72
N LEU A 256 19.66 1.81 -7.45
CA LEU A 256 18.41 2.31 -6.88
C LEU A 256 18.68 3.31 -5.76
N GLN A 257 17.73 4.22 -5.60
CA GLN A 257 17.62 5.12 -4.46
C GLN A 257 16.43 4.69 -3.62
N ILE A 258 16.59 4.67 -2.30
CA ILE A 258 15.49 4.47 -1.37
C ILE A 258 15.46 5.60 -0.34
N GLU A 259 14.30 6.19 -0.12
CA GLU A 259 14.03 7.14 0.98
C GLU A 259 13.10 6.49 1.99
N GLY A 260 13.40 6.68 3.28
CA GLY A 260 12.58 6.25 4.41
C GLY A 260 12.27 7.40 5.35
N ARG A 261 11.06 7.38 5.93
CA ARG A 261 10.65 8.32 6.96
C ARG A 261 9.96 7.60 8.10
N VAL A 262 10.23 8.06 9.33
CA VAL A 262 9.53 7.64 10.55
C VAL A 262 9.14 8.89 11.32
N GLY A 263 7.84 9.03 11.62
CA GLY A 263 7.33 10.23 12.28
C GLY A 263 6.66 9.96 13.63
N SER A 264 6.54 10.99 14.45
CA SER A 264 5.59 11.00 15.57
C SER A 264 4.16 11.22 15.07
N VAL A 265 3.16 10.71 15.80
CA VAL A 265 1.74 10.80 15.37
C VAL A 265 1.23 12.23 15.30
N ASP A 266 1.81 13.12 16.10
CA ASP A 266 1.49 14.55 16.14
C ASP A 266 2.23 15.39 15.07
N GLY A 267 3.14 14.75 14.30
CA GLY A 267 3.91 15.41 13.26
C GLY A 267 5.03 16.31 13.77
N GLN A 268 5.30 16.37 15.09
CA GLN A 268 6.35 17.24 15.64
C GLN A 268 7.76 16.74 15.28
N THR A 269 7.93 15.42 15.17
CA THR A 269 9.20 14.79 14.79
C THR A 269 9.01 13.97 13.52
N LEU A 270 9.86 14.19 12.53
CA LEU A 270 9.90 13.38 11.30
C LEU A 270 11.36 13.10 10.93
N LEU A 271 11.81 11.91 11.24
CA LEU A 271 13.12 11.40 10.83
C LEU A 271 13.08 11.02 9.36
N LYS A 272 14.14 11.41 8.62
CA LYS A 272 14.26 11.16 7.17
C LYS A 272 15.66 10.69 6.87
N GLU A 273 15.78 9.68 6.02
CA GLU A 273 17.06 9.18 5.54
C GLU A 273 16.91 8.69 4.10
N GLN A 274 17.97 8.79 3.33
CA GLN A 274 18.02 8.37 1.94
C GLN A 274 19.33 7.67 1.66
N LEU A 275 19.27 6.57 0.92
CA LEU A 275 20.43 5.81 0.47
C LEU A 275 20.37 5.57 -1.03
N VAL A 276 21.54 5.45 -1.63
CA VAL A 276 21.72 4.96 -3.00
C VAL A 276 22.65 3.75 -2.94
N GLY A 277 22.33 2.71 -3.69
CA GLY A 277 23.11 1.49 -3.75
C GLY A 277 22.81 0.67 -5.00
N GLU A 278 23.49 -0.47 -5.12
CA GLU A 278 23.31 -1.37 -6.24
C GLU A 278 21.99 -2.13 -6.16
N ILE A 279 21.32 -2.33 -7.30
CA ILE A 279 20.07 -3.09 -7.40
C ILE A 279 20.20 -4.54 -6.92
N ALA A 280 21.39 -5.14 -7.10
CA ALA A 280 21.69 -6.50 -6.63
C ALA A 280 21.59 -6.63 -5.10
N ASN A 281 21.71 -5.52 -4.37
CA ASN A 281 21.70 -5.45 -2.91
C ASN A 281 20.47 -4.70 -2.37
N ALA A 282 19.37 -4.71 -3.12
CA ALA A 282 18.17 -3.91 -2.84
C ALA A 282 17.62 -4.12 -1.43
N GLU A 283 17.48 -5.36 -0.97
CA GLU A 283 16.99 -5.68 0.37
C GLU A 283 17.95 -5.20 1.46
N GLN A 284 19.26 -5.43 1.27
CA GLN A 284 20.27 -4.97 2.23
C GLN A 284 20.29 -3.45 2.34
N LEU A 285 20.06 -2.74 1.22
CA LEU A 285 19.96 -1.29 1.23
C LEU A 285 18.76 -0.82 2.05
N GLY A 286 17.63 -1.51 1.94
CA GLY A 286 16.45 -1.26 2.77
C GLY A 286 16.72 -1.47 4.26
N GLU A 287 17.40 -2.56 4.63
CA GLU A 287 17.79 -2.83 6.01
C GLU A 287 18.76 -1.77 6.56
N GLN A 288 19.76 -1.37 5.76
CA GLN A 288 20.71 -0.32 6.15
C GLN A 288 20.01 1.02 6.38
N LEU A 289 19.02 1.35 5.55
CA LEU A 289 18.19 2.54 5.73
C LEU A 289 17.45 2.50 7.07
N ALA A 290 16.86 1.36 7.42
CA ALA A 290 16.18 1.17 8.70
C ALA A 290 17.15 1.32 9.88
N GLN A 291 18.34 0.74 9.82
CA GLN A 291 19.37 0.85 10.85
C GLN A 291 19.77 2.31 11.09
N ARG A 292 19.94 3.11 10.02
CA ARG A 292 20.27 4.53 10.14
C ARG A 292 19.15 5.31 10.83
N LEU A 293 17.89 5.06 10.49
CA LEU A 293 16.77 5.71 11.15
C LEU A 293 16.61 5.28 12.62
N LEU A 294 16.89 4.00 12.94
CA LEU A 294 16.92 3.53 14.33
C LEU A 294 18.02 4.22 15.14
N ALA A 295 19.20 4.44 14.55
CA ALA A 295 20.29 5.20 15.19
C ALA A 295 19.92 6.67 15.44
N GLN A 296 18.98 7.23 14.67
CA GLN A 296 18.43 8.59 14.86
C GLN A 296 17.28 8.63 15.90
N GLY A 297 16.85 7.50 16.48
CA GLY A 297 15.79 7.44 17.47
C GLY A 297 14.42 6.95 16.94
N ALA A 298 14.34 6.41 15.72
CA ALA A 298 13.08 5.92 15.16
C ALA A 298 12.42 4.85 16.05
N GLY A 299 13.21 4.02 16.73
CA GLY A 299 12.69 2.98 17.63
C GLY A 299 11.87 3.55 18.80
N GLU A 300 12.24 4.71 19.33
CA GLU A 300 11.48 5.36 20.40
C GLU A 300 10.15 5.93 19.90
N LEU A 301 10.14 6.52 18.69
CA LEU A 301 8.90 6.99 18.07
C LEU A 301 7.91 5.86 17.80
N LEU A 302 8.40 4.69 17.40
CA LEU A 302 7.57 3.52 17.12
C LEU A 302 7.04 2.88 18.41
N LYS A 303 7.85 2.79 19.48
CA LYS A 303 7.43 2.28 20.80
C LYS A 303 6.36 3.14 21.45
N ALA A 304 6.38 4.45 21.23
CA ALA A 304 5.38 5.37 21.77
C ALA A 304 3.95 5.16 21.21
N LEU A 305 3.78 4.26 20.22
CA LEU A 305 2.48 3.90 19.64
C LEU A 305 1.77 2.77 20.40
N HIS A 306 2.49 2.08 21.27
CA HIS A 306 2.03 0.93 22.07
C HIS A 306 1.95 1.27 23.54
#